data_b2d5b32a14a571d4ae8603f1d2e378f4
#
_entry.id   b2d5b32a14a571d4ae8603f1d2e378f4
#
_cell.length_a   1.000
_cell.length_b   1.000
_cell.length_c   1.000
_cell.angle_alpha   90.00
_cell.angle_beta   90.00
_cell.angle_gamma   90.00
#
_symmetry.space_group_name_H-M   'P 1'
#
loop_
_entity.id
_entity.type
_entity.pdbx_description
1 polymer ?
#
loop_
_entity_poly.entity_id
_entity_poly.type
_entity_poly.pdbx_seq_one_letter_code
_entity_poly.pdbx_strand_id
1 'polypeptide(L)'
;MTAHSTSEAQPQAAESRQRILDAALGEFATHGLAGARTEQIAAAAGVNKALLYYYFESKEKLYAATLEMASARVRDRSMEVFLRDSSPGERLVRAALQHFDRILTQREFQALMQQEMIRLHKGEGGEEWPIVVKRLFGPMQAMLQSIVMEGISSGELIEAEWLQIVLAAMGGNVFYFLSAPVWRLIMPFEPMDPEVLRARRVALVEFLGKAVFQDRQHGAELAARILADSPMPECAEFKRFEVKCK
;
A
#
# COMPACT_ATOMS: atom_id res chain seq x y z
N MET A 1 50.77 7.44 -3.70
CA MET A 1 49.93 6.92 -2.59
C MET A 1 48.82 7.92 -2.37
N THR A 2 47.62 7.57 -2.71
CA THR A 2 46.31 8.04 -2.16
C THR A 2 45.23 7.85 -3.23
N ALA A 3 44.66 6.65 -3.28
CA ALA A 3 43.49 6.35 -4.09
C ALA A 3 42.62 5.28 -3.37
N HIS A 4 42.12 5.60 -2.17
CA HIS A 4 41.28 4.64 -1.41
C HIS A 4 40.07 5.27 -0.69
N SER A 5 39.71 6.55 -0.92
CA SER A 5 38.65 7.19 -0.16
C SER A 5 37.30 7.38 -0.89
N THR A 6 37.22 7.09 -2.17
CA THR A 6 36.01 7.35 -2.98
C THR A 6 35.01 6.19 -3.00
N SER A 7 35.42 4.95 -2.70
CA SER A 7 34.55 3.76 -2.79
C SER A 7 33.65 3.56 -1.56
N GLU A 8 34.06 4.00 -0.36
CA GLU A 8 33.30 3.83 0.89
C GLU A 8 32.29 4.98 1.16
N ALA A 9 32.51 6.15 0.58
CA ALA A 9 31.65 7.32 0.77
C ALA A 9 30.26 7.21 0.08
N GLN A 10 30.18 6.53 -1.06
CA GLN A 10 28.93 6.37 -1.81
C GLN A 10 27.92 5.43 -1.12
N PRO A 11 28.29 4.26 -0.59
CA PRO A 11 27.38 3.40 0.16
C PRO A 11 26.84 4.09 1.42
N GLN A 12 27.69 4.80 2.16
CA GLN A 12 27.31 5.51 3.39
C GLN A 12 26.37 6.69 3.12
N ALA A 13 26.54 7.39 2.00
CA ALA A 13 25.63 8.45 1.57
C ALA A 13 24.25 7.90 1.20
N ALA A 14 24.19 6.79 0.45
CA ALA A 14 22.94 6.12 0.08
C ALA A 14 22.19 5.60 1.32
N GLU A 15 22.91 5.03 2.30
CA GLU A 15 22.34 4.56 3.57
C GLU A 15 21.77 5.71 4.41
N SER A 16 22.49 6.83 4.50
CA SER A 16 22.01 8.02 5.23
C SER A 16 20.76 8.60 4.58
N ARG A 17 20.73 8.68 3.24
CA ARG A 17 19.55 9.12 2.49
C ARG A 17 18.35 8.21 2.75
N GLN A 18 18.55 6.88 2.78
CA GLN A 18 17.48 5.91 3.03
C GLN A 18 16.94 6.04 4.46
N ARG A 19 17.80 6.17 5.49
CA ARG A 19 17.37 6.40 6.88
C ARG A 19 16.52 7.65 7.03
N ILE A 20 16.88 8.75 6.33
CA ILE A 20 16.08 9.97 6.34
C ILE A 20 14.69 9.72 5.74
N LEU A 21 14.60 9.00 4.61
CA LEU A 21 13.31 8.69 3.97
C LEU A 21 12.43 7.79 4.85
N ASP A 22 13.01 6.78 5.52
CA ASP A 22 12.27 5.89 6.41
C ASP A 22 11.75 6.64 7.66
N ALA A 23 12.56 7.53 8.25
CA ALA A 23 12.13 8.41 9.34
C ALA A 23 11.06 9.41 8.88
N ALA A 24 11.22 9.97 7.69
CA ALA A 24 10.27 10.92 7.10
C ALA A 24 8.90 10.28 6.83
N LEU A 25 8.86 9.01 6.44
CA LEU A 25 7.60 8.29 6.22
C LEU A 25 6.75 8.25 7.50
N GLY A 26 7.33 7.93 8.64
CA GLY A 26 6.62 7.92 9.94
C GLY A 26 6.14 9.30 10.37
N GLU A 27 7.00 10.32 10.25
CA GLU A 27 6.66 11.69 10.64
C GLU A 27 5.57 12.30 9.75
N PHE A 28 5.67 12.13 8.42
CA PHE A 28 4.65 12.59 7.49
C PHE A 28 3.33 11.82 7.62
N ALA A 29 3.38 10.51 7.84
CA ALA A 29 2.18 9.71 8.07
C ALA A 29 1.39 10.19 9.30
N THR A 30 2.08 10.67 10.33
CA THR A 30 1.48 11.11 11.58
C THR A 30 0.98 12.55 11.51
N HIS A 31 1.77 13.46 10.94
CA HIS A 31 1.56 14.91 11.05
C HIS A 31 1.21 15.59 9.71
N GLY A 32 1.25 14.86 8.60
CA GLY A 32 1.08 15.41 7.25
C GLY A 32 2.24 16.33 6.83
N LEU A 33 2.20 16.81 5.60
CA LEU A 33 3.23 17.73 5.11
C LEU A 33 3.29 19.02 5.95
N ALA A 34 2.16 19.62 6.31
CA ALA A 34 2.14 20.88 7.04
C ALA A 34 2.68 20.74 8.47
N GLY A 35 2.26 19.69 9.19
CA GLY A 35 2.57 19.50 10.62
C GLY A 35 3.92 18.84 10.90
N ALA A 36 4.49 18.12 9.95
CA ALA A 36 5.77 17.42 10.12
C ALA A 36 6.94 18.38 10.38
N ARG A 37 7.86 17.92 11.22
CA ARG A 37 9.04 18.73 11.64
C ARG A 37 10.32 18.06 11.17
N THR A 38 11.10 18.78 10.36
CA THR A 38 12.38 18.27 9.82
C THR A 38 13.42 17.97 10.90
N GLU A 39 13.33 18.65 12.06
CA GLU A 39 14.15 18.37 13.24
C GLU A 39 13.86 16.96 13.80
N GLN A 40 12.58 16.55 13.87
CA GLN A 40 12.19 15.23 14.35
C GLN A 40 12.64 14.15 13.37
N ILE A 41 12.50 14.40 12.06
CA ILE A 41 12.97 13.49 11.01
C ILE A 41 14.48 13.30 11.11
N ALA A 42 15.25 14.39 11.23
CA ALA A 42 16.71 14.33 11.34
C ALA A 42 17.16 13.56 12.59
N ALA A 43 16.52 13.82 13.73
CA ALA A 43 16.80 13.12 14.99
C ALA A 43 16.49 11.62 14.88
N ALA A 44 15.32 11.25 14.32
CA ALA A 44 14.93 9.85 14.12
C ALA A 44 15.84 9.11 13.14
N ALA A 45 16.34 9.79 12.10
CA ALA A 45 17.29 9.25 11.14
C ALA A 45 18.74 9.15 11.66
N GLY A 46 19.03 9.73 12.83
CA GLY A 46 20.39 9.79 13.38
C GLY A 46 21.32 10.70 12.56
N VAL A 47 20.80 11.80 12.01
CA VAL A 47 21.56 12.77 11.22
C VAL A 47 21.33 14.19 11.73
N ASN A 48 22.20 15.14 11.37
CA ASN A 48 21.94 16.54 11.61
C ASN A 48 21.02 17.15 10.53
N LYS A 49 20.37 18.27 10.88
CA LYS A 49 19.45 18.96 9.97
C LYS A 49 20.12 19.46 8.69
N ALA A 50 21.40 19.83 8.75
CA ALA A 50 22.15 20.30 7.58
C ALA A 50 22.30 19.17 6.54
N LEU A 51 22.58 17.94 6.99
CA LEU A 51 22.68 16.77 6.12
C LEU A 51 21.34 16.44 5.48
N LEU A 52 20.22 16.55 6.21
CA LEU A 52 18.88 16.37 5.66
C LEU A 52 18.62 17.34 4.49
N TYR A 53 18.91 18.64 4.70
CA TYR A 53 18.71 19.65 3.65
C TYR A 53 19.74 19.54 2.50
N TYR A 54 20.91 19.01 2.77
CA TYR A 54 21.88 18.68 1.72
C TYR A 54 21.32 17.64 0.72
N TYR A 55 20.58 16.62 1.22
CA TYR A 55 19.99 15.59 0.35
C TYR A 55 18.69 16.01 -0.33
N PHE A 56 17.87 16.81 0.34
CA PHE A 56 16.48 17.03 -0.09
C PHE A 56 16.11 18.49 -0.31
N GLU A 57 17.00 19.43 -0.01
CA GLU A 57 16.85 20.88 -0.24
C GLU A 57 15.67 21.52 0.51
N SER A 58 14.46 20.92 0.49
CA SER A 58 13.27 21.42 1.17
C SER A 58 12.43 20.30 1.79
N LYS A 59 11.50 20.66 2.67
CA LYS A 59 10.56 19.72 3.27
C LYS A 59 9.60 19.13 2.21
N GLU A 60 9.21 19.91 1.23
CA GLU A 60 8.35 19.52 0.11
C GLU A 60 9.06 18.50 -0.78
N LYS A 61 10.32 18.71 -1.12
CA LYS A 61 11.14 17.75 -1.88
C LYS A 61 11.39 16.46 -1.11
N LEU A 62 11.63 16.55 0.21
CA LEU A 62 11.71 15.37 1.07
C LEU A 62 10.39 14.60 1.09
N TYR A 63 9.27 15.29 1.18
CA TYR A 63 7.94 14.70 1.15
C TYR A 63 7.69 13.95 -0.18
N ALA A 64 7.95 14.60 -1.31
CA ALA A 64 7.82 13.99 -2.63
C ALA A 64 8.71 12.73 -2.78
N ALA A 65 9.96 12.80 -2.33
CA ALA A 65 10.88 11.67 -2.35
C ALA A 65 10.41 10.52 -1.43
N THR A 66 9.81 10.84 -0.28
CA THR A 66 9.23 9.85 0.65
C THR A 66 8.03 9.13 0.02
N LEU A 67 7.13 9.88 -0.62
CA LEU A 67 6.01 9.31 -1.37
C LEU A 67 6.48 8.41 -2.51
N GLU A 68 7.47 8.86 -3.26
CA GLU A 68 8.04 8.08 -4.36
C GLU A 68 8.65 6.77 -3.87
N MET A 69 9.48 6.81 -2.83
CA MET A 69 10.10 5.63 -2.22
C MET A 69 9.04 4.64 -1.72
N ALA A 70 8.06 5.11 -0.96
CA ALA A 70 7.02 4.26 -0.39
C ALA A 70 6.12 3.64 -1.47
N SER A 71 5.76 4.42 -2.51
CA SER A 71 4.96 3.93 -3.63
C SER A 71 5.74 2.95 -4.52
N ALA A 72 7.05 3.15 -4.71
CA ALA A 72 7.89 2.21 -5.45
C ALA A 72 7.92 0.84 -4.77
N ARG A 73 8.07 0.80 -3.44
CA ARG A 73 8.01 -0.46 -2.66
C ARG A 73 6.68 -1.21 -2.85
N VAL A 74 5.58 -0.47 -2.89
CA VAL A 74 4.24 -1.04 -3.16
C VAL A 74 4.14 -1.57 -4.57
N ARG A 75 4.56 -0.78 -5.56
CA ARG A 75 4.54 -1.17 -6.96
C ARG A 75 5.35 -2.45 -7.20
N ASP A 76 6.57 -2.51 -6.72
CA ASP A 76 7.48 -3.63 -6.98
C ASP A 76 6.90 -4.94 -6.41
N ARG A 77 6.36 -4.93 -5.20
CA ARG A 77 5.66 -6.08 -4.62
C ARG A 77 4.37 -6.45 -5.38
N SER A 78 3.63 -5.47 -5.88
CA SER A 78 2.41 -5.73 -6.66
C SER A 78 2.74 -6.34 -8.01
N MET A 79 3.85 -5.94 -8.66
CA MET A 79 4.30 -6.52 -9.92
C MET A 79 4.63 -8.00 -9.79
N GLU A 80 5.15 -8.48 -8.66
CA GLU A 80 5.39 -9.90 -8.41
C GLU A 80 4.09 -10.73 -8.53
N VAL A 81 2.97 -10.19 -8.04
CA VAL A 81 1.65 -10.85 -8.18
C VAL A 81 1.11 -10.74 -9.59
N PHE A 82 1.20 -9.56 -10.20
CA PHE A 82 0.64 -9.30 -11.53
C PHE A 82 1.33 -10.11 -12.63
N LEU A 83 2.65 -10.36 -12.49
CA LEU A 83 3.46 -11.10 -13.45
C LEU A 83 3.57 -12.59 -13.13
N ARG A 84 2.83 -13.07 -12.12
CA ARG A 84 2.85 -14.49 -11.76
C ARG A 84 2.31 -15.33 -12.93
N ASP A 85 2.97 -16.47 -13.17
CA ASP A 85 2.52 -17.48 -14.12
C ASP A 85 1.30 -18.24 -13.54
N SER A 86 0.13 -17.63 -13.69
CA SER A 86 -1.15 -18.17 -13.21
C SER A 86 -2.30 -17.51 -13.99
N SER A 87 -3.51 -18.03 -13.81
CA SER A 87 -4.68 -17.50 -14.51
C SER A 87 -4.98 -16.04 -14.13
N PRO A 88 -5.67 -15.28 -15.00
CA PRO A 88 -6.09 -13.91 -14.71
C PRO A 88 -6.90 -13.79 -13.43
N GLY A 89 -7.83 -14.71 -13.20
CA GLY A 89 -8.64 -14.75 -12.00
C GLY A 89 -7.80 -14.98 -10.73
N GLU A 90 -6.80 -15.88 -10.79
CA GLU A 90 -5.87 -16.09 -9.68
C GLU A 90 -5.05 -14.83 -9.39
N ARG A 91 -4.51 -14.18 -10.42
CA ARG A 91 -3.75 -12.92 -10.24
C ARG A 91 -4.60 -11.83 -9.61
N LEU A 92 -5.86 -11.68 -10.03
CA LEU A 92 -6.80 -10.71 -9.47
C LEU A 92 -7.08 -10.95 -7.98
N VAL A 93 -7.41 -12.19 -7.60
CA VAL A 93 -7.73 -12.54 -6.20
C VAL A 93 -6.50 -12.41 -5.31
N ARG A 94 -5.32 -12.84 -5.77
CA ARG A 94 -4.06 -12.64 -5.05
C ARG A 94 -3.72 -11.17 -4.90
N ALA A 95 -3.97 -10.34 -5.91
CA ALA A 95 -3.76 -8.89 -5.83
C ALA A 95 -4.69 -8.25 -4.79
N ALA A 96 -5.95 -8.66 -4.71
CA ALA A 96 -6.89 -8.17 -3.70
C ALA A 96 -6.48 -8.59 -2.28
N LEU A 97 -6.01 -9.83 -2.11
CA LEU A 97 -5.50 -10.33 -0.85
C LEU A 97 -4.23 -9.59 -0.41
N GLN A 98 -3.26 -9.44 -1.32
CA GLN A 98 -2.04 -8.67 -1.06
C GLN A 98 -2.36 -7.20 -0.72
N HIS A 99 -3.36 -6.62 -1.37
CA HIS A 99 -3.82 -5.27 -1.07
C HIS A 99 -4.39 -5.16 0.35
N PHE A 100 -5.17 -6.15 0.81
CA PHE A 100 -5.65 -6.24 2.19
C PHE A 100 -4.47 -6.32 3.18
N ASP A 101 -3.56 -7.27 2.97
CA ASP A 101 -2.39 -7.51 3.83
C ASP A 101 -1.48 -6.28 3.88
N ARG A 102 -1.35 -5.55 2.77
CA ARG A 102 -0.58 -4.31 2.70
C ARG A 102 -1.20 -3.17 3.52
N ILE A 103 -2.51 -2.97 3.45
CA ILE A 103 -3.18 -1.96 4.28
C ILE A 103 -2.97 -2.28 5.76
N LEU A 104 -3.00 -3.56 6.10
CA LEU A 104 -2.80 -4.03 7.46
C LEU A 104 -1.38 -3.80 7.96
N THR A 105 -0.36 -4.05 7.13
CA THR A 105 1.06 -4.07 7.52
C THR A 105 1.83 -2.78 7.22
N GLN A 106 1.36 -1.95 6.27
CA GLN A 106 2.04 -0.71 5.83
C GLN A 106 1.19 0.53 6.13
N ARG A 107 0.96 0.80 7.39
CA ARG A 107 0.04 1.84 7.86
C ARG A 107 0.51 3.25 7.57
N GLU A 108 1.80 3.49 7.72
CA GLU A 108 2.38 4.80 7.40
C GLU A 108 2.12 5.15 5.93
N PHE A 109 2.31 4.19 5.03
CA PHE A 109 1.98 4.38 3.63
C PHE A 109 0.49 4.63 3.42
N GLN A 110 -0.38 3.85 4.07
CA GLN A 110 -1.83 4.01 3.95
C GLN A 110 -2.30 5.37 4.48
N ALA A 111 -1.80 5.80 5.64
CA ALA A 111 -2.12 7.11 6.21
C ALA A 111 -1.67 8.26 5.29
N LEU A 112 -0.46 8.15 4.73
CA LEU A 112 0.08 9.11 3.78
C LEU A 112 -0.78 9.21 2.51
N MET A 113 -1.20 8.06 1.95
CA MET A 113 -2.09 8.02 0.77
C MET A 113 -3.46 8.62 1.05
N GLN A 114 -4.05 8.39 2.22
CA GLN A 114 -5.32 9.00 2.60
C GLN A 114 -5.21 10.52 2.70
N GLN A 115 -4.13 11.04 3.30
CA GLN A 115 -3.86 12.47 3.37
C GLN A 115 -3.72 13.09 1.98
N GLU A 116 -2.99 12.42 1.07
CA GLU A 116 -2.83 12.89 -0.30
C GLU A 116 -4.13 12.86 -1.11
N MET A 117 -4.96 11.85 -0.95
CA MET A 117 -6.30 11.84 -1.57
C MET A 117 -7.15 13.04 -1.12
N ILE A 118 -7.10 13.39 0.18
CA ILE A 118 -7.81 14.56 0.71
C ILE A 118 -7.24 15.85 0.13
N ARG A 119 -5.91 15.99 0.05
CA ARG A 119 -5.24 17.16 -0.53
C ARG A 119 -5.60 17.35 -2.00
N LEU A 120 -5.56 16.27 -2.79
CA LEU A 120 -5.98 16.29 -4.20
C LEU A 120 -7.44 16.72 -4.36
N HIS A 121 -8.33 16.21 -3.51
CA HIS A 121 -9.75 16.57 -3.54
C HIS A 121 -9.98 18.06 -3.24
N LYS A 122 -9.12 18.66 -2.40
CA LYS A 122 -9.14 20.10 -2.12
C LYS A 122 -8.41 20.97 -3.15
N GLY A 123 -7.78 20.37 -4.16
CA GLY A 123 -6.95 21.09 -5.13
C GLY A 123 -5.59 21.54 -4.59
N GLU A 124 -5.14 21.00 -3.47
CA GLU A 124 -3.90 21.40 -2.78
C GLU A 124 -2.66 20.61 -3.24
N GLY A 125 -2.79 19.69 -4.21
CA GLY A 125 -1.76 18.73 -4.60
C GLY A 125 -0.53 19.29 -5.33
N GLY A 126 -0.55 20.57 -5.75
CA GLY A 126 0.51 21.17 -6.57
C GLY A 126 0.61 20.58 -7.99
N GLU A 127 1.49 21.12 -8.82
CA GLU A 127 1.66 20.67 -10.22
C GLU A 127 2.45 19.37 -10.34
N GLU A 128 3.30 19.06 -9.38
CA GLU A 128 4.17 17.86 -9.41
C GLU A 128 3.43 16.56 -9.05
N TRP A 129 2.44 16.65 -8.17
CA TRP A 129 1.74 15.47 -7.66
C TRP A 129 0.98 14.66 -8.72
N PRO A 130 0.25 15.24 -9.67
CA PRO A 130 -0.37 14.48 -10.75
C PRO A 130 0.65 13.68 -11.59
N ILE A 131 1.87 14.20 -11.76
CA ILE A 131 2.95 13.52 -12.47
C ILE A 131 3.42 12.30 -11.66
N VAL A 132 3.62 12.48 -10.36
CA VAL A 132 4.01 11.40 -9.44
C VAL A 132 2.96 10.29 -9.43
N VAL A 133 1.67 10.64 -9.28
CA VAL A 133 0.55 9.67 -9.30
C VAL A 133 0.53 8.88 -10.60
N LYS A 134 0.58 9.55 -11.75
CA LYS A 134 0.58 8.88 -13.06
C LYS A 134 1.77 7.94 -13.21
N ARG A 135 2.97 8.36 -12.80
CA ARG A 135 4.18 7.55 -12.90
C ARG A 135 4.15 6.30 -12.01
N LEU A 136 3.61 6.43 -10.79
CA LEU A 136 3.64 5.36 -9.79
C LEU A 136 2.45 4.41 -9.90
N PHE A 137 1.25 4.93 -10.07
CA PHE A 137 0.02 4.14 -10.09
C PHE A 137 -0.47 3.78 -11.50
N GLY A 138 -0.08 4.55 -12.52
CA GLY A 138 -0.47 4.27 -13.90
C GLY A 138 -0.11 2.86 -14.38
N PRO A 139 1.13 2.39 -14.20
CA PRO A 139 1.50 1.02 -14.58
C PRO A 139 0.71 -0.05 -13.82
N MET A 140 0.45 0.15 -12.53
CA MET A 140 -0.36 -0.79 -11.73
C MET A 140 -1.80 -0.86 -12.21
N GLN A 141 -2.39 0.30 -12.51
CA GLN A 141 -3.75 0.38 -13.07
C GLN A 141 -3.83 -0.30 -14.43
N ALA A 142 -2.86 -0.07 -15.33
CA ALA A 142 -2.82 -0.70 -16.65
C ALA A 142 -2.69 -2.23 -16.54
N MET A 143 -1.88 -2.74 -15.62
CA MET A 143 -1.75 -4.18 -15.37
C MET A 143 -3.04 -4.80 -14.82
N LEU A 144 -3.70 -4.16 -13.85
CA LEU A 144 -4.98 -4.63 -13.33
C LEU A 144 -6.06 -4.65 -14.42
N GLN A 145 -6.13 -3.62 -15.25
CA GLN A 145 -7.01 -3.58 -16.40
C GLN A 145 -6.73 -4.73 -17.37
N SER A 146 -5.45 -4.97 -17.70
CA SER A 146 -5.04 -6.06 -18.58
C SER A 146 -5.44 -7.43 -18.02
N ILE A 147 -5.21 -7.67 -16.72
CA ILE A 147 -5.57 -8.92 -16.04
C ILE A 147 -7.09 -9.17 -16.11
N VAL A 148 -7.89 -8.14 -15.80
CA VAL A 148 -9.35 -8.29 -15.83
C VAL A 148 -9.86 -8.51 -17.25
N MET A 149 -9.36 -7.75 -18.23
CA MET A 149 -9.76 -7.90 -19.63
C MET A 149 -9.36 -9.27 -20.21
N GLU A 150 -8.18 -9.79 -19.84
CA GLU A 150 -7.76 -11.14 -20.19
C GLU A 150 -8.70 -12.19 -19.57
N GLY A 151 -9.06 -12.04 -18.29
CA GLY A 151 -9.98 -12.96 -17.60
C GLY A 151 -11.41 -12.95 -18.18
N ILE A 152 -11.91 -11.79 -18.61
CA ILE A 152 -13.19 -11.67 -19.30
C ILE A 152 -13.11 -12.34 -20.68
N SER A 153 -12.08 -12.04 -21.45
CA SER A 153 -11.93 -12.58 -22.82
C SER A 153 -11.70 -14.09 -22.86
N SER A 154 -11.07 -14.66 -21.82
CA SER A 154 -10.91 -16.10 -21.66
C SER A 154 -12.16 -16.82 -21.12
N GLY A 155 -13.18 -16.07 -20.66
CA GLY A 155 -14.37 -16.63 -20.03
C GLY A 155 -14.14 -17.11 -18.57
N GLU A 156 -13.00 -16.80 -17.96
CA GLU A 156 -12.74 -17.12 -16.54
C GLU A 156 -13.50 -16.16 -15.62
N LEU A 157 -13.52 -14.85 -15.95
CA LEU A 157 -14.23 -13.83 -15.20
C LEU A 157 -15.58 -13.49 -15.83
N ILE A 158 -16.52 -13.02 -15.02
CA ILE A 158 -17.83 -12.53 -15.47
C ILE A 158 -17.67 -11.35 -16.43
N GLU A 159 -18.58 -11.23 -17.39
CA GLU A 159 -18.67 -10.05 -18.26
C GLU A 159 -19.19 -8.85 -17.46
N ALA A 160 -18.32 -7.89 -17.19
CA ALA A 160 -18.62 -6.67 -16.48
C ALA A 160 -17.62 -5.56 -16.85
N GLU A 161 -17.91 -4.32 -16.48
CA GLU A 161 -16.98 -3.21 -16.64
C GLU A 161 -15.74 -3.46 -15.75
N TRP A 162 -14.55 -3.42 -16.34
CA TRP A 162 -13.29 -3.83 -15.68
C TRP A 162 -13.01 -3.04 -14.40
N LEU A 163 -13.29 -1.73 -14.39
CA LEU A 163 -13.06 -0.88 -13.22
C LEU A 163 -13.98 -1.29 -12.06
N GLN A 164 -15.23 -1.72 -12.37
CA GLN A 164 -16.16 -2.21 -11.35
C GLN A 164 -15.63 -3.48 -10.68
N ILE A 165 -15.04 -4.40 -11.45
CA ILE A 165 -14.41 -5.61 -10.89
C ILE A 165 -13.24 -5.23 -9.96
N VAL A 166 -12.38 -4.30 -10.40
CA VAL A 166 -11.24 -3.81 -9.59
C VAL A 166 -11.72 -3.10 -8.32
N LEU A 167 -12.74 -2.26 -8.42
CA LEU A 167 -13.32 -1.57 -7.26
C LEU A 167 -13.96 -2.56 -6.28
N ALA A 168 -14.65 -3.59 -6.75
CA ALA A 168 -15.20 -4.64 -5.90
C ALA A 168 -14.09 -5.43 -5.19
N ALA A 169 -12.99 -5.74 -5.89
CA ALA A 169 -11.87 -6.50 -5.35
C ALA A 169 -11.03 -5.72 -4.31
N MET A 170 -10.83 -4.42 -4.53
CA MET A 170 -9.89 -3.61 -3.74
C MET A 170 -10.56 -2.50 -2.93
N GLY A 171 -11.63 -1.88 -3.44
CA GLY A 171 -12.30 -0.76 -2.79
C GLY A 171 -12.87 -1.13 -1.42
N GLY A 172 -13.44 -2.33 -1.29
CA GLY A 172 -13.94 -2.84 -0.02
C GLY A 172 -12.87 -2.97 1.06
N ASN A 173 -11.61 -3.20 0.69
CA ASN A 173 -10.49 -3.22 1.65
C ASN A 173 -10.23 -1.81 2.19
N VAL A 174 -10.09 -0.82 1.29
CA VAL A 174 -9.89 0.58 1.69
C VAL A 174 -11.02 1.05 2.59
N PHE A 175 -12.27 0.80 2.19
CA PHE A 175 -13.44 1.22 2.95
C PHE A 175 -13.50 0.57 4.34
N TYR A 176 -13.20 -0.73 4.46
CA TYR A 176 -13.18 -1.42 5.75
C TYR A 176 -12.23 -0.75 6.75
N PHE A 177 -10.97 -0.53 6.36
CA PHE A 177 -9.98 0.07 7.25
C PHE A 177 -10.24 1.56 7.51
N LEU A 178 -10.74 2.29 6.52
CA LEU A 178 -11.11 3.70 6.68
C LEU A 178 -12.28 3.88 7.64
N SER A 179 -13.29 3.00 7.56
CA SER A 179 -14.49 3.07 8.38
C SER A 179 -14.40 2.30 9.71
N ALA A 180 -13.27 1.67 10.01
CA ALA A 180 -13.08 0.93 11.27
C ALA A 180 -13.44 1.73 12.54
N PRO A 181 -13.12 3.04 12.67
CA PRO A 181 -13.57 3.84 13.82
C PRO A 181 -15.09 3.94 13.95
N VAL A 182 -15.80 3.97 12.81
CA VAL A 182 -17.28 4.00 12.77
C VAL A 182 -17.85 2.63 13.14
N TRP A 183 -17.29 1.56 12.56
CA TRP A 183 -17.71 0.18 12.86
C TRP A 183 -17.60 -0.13 14.35
N ARG A 184 -16.52 0.32 15.02
CA ARG A 184 -16.33 0.17 16.46
C ARG A 184 -17.47 0.75 17.29
N LEU A 185 -18.14 1.80 16.82
CA LEU A 185 -19.24 2.46 17.52
C LEU A 185 -20.60 1.77 17.31
N ILE A 186 -20.78 1.09 16.18
CA ILE A 186 -22.10 0.58 15.77
C ILE A 186 -22.19 -0.95 15.71
N MET A 187 -21.05 -1.65 15.70
CA MET A 187 -20.99 -3.11 15.61
C MET A 187 -20.59 -3.72 16.95
N PRO A 188 -21.08 -4.94 17.28
CA PRO A 188 -20.78 -5.60 18.55
C PRO A 188 -19.39 -6.30 18.56
N PHE A 189 -18.45 -5.84 17.73
CA PHE A 189 -17.08 -6.40 17.66
C PHE A 189 -16.04 -5.29 17.42
N GLU A 190 -14.78 -5.57 17.78
CA GLU A 190 -13.66 -4.68 17.51
C GLU A 190 -13.13 -4.95 16.08
N PRO A 191 -13.29 -4.02 15.12
CA PRO A 191 -12.93 -4.25 13.71
C PRO A 191 -11.45 -4.56 13.49
N MET A 192 -10.60 -4.14 14.43
CA MET A 192 -9.15 -4.32 14.33
C MET A 192 -8.64 -5.50 15.17
N ASP A 193 -9.53 -6.27 15.79
CA ASP A 193 -9.18 -7.50 16.48
C ASP A 193 -8.55 -8.51 15.49
N PRO A 194 -7.45 -9.19 15.86
CA PRO A 194 -6.77 -10.16 14.99
C PRO A 194 -7.68 -11.27 14.44
N GLU A 195 -8.64 -11.76 15.24
CA GLU A 195 -9.58 -12.80 14.80
C GLU A 195 -10.59 -12.24 13.78
N VAL A 196 -11.09 -11.01 14.01
CA VAL A 196 -12.00 -10.32 13.08
C VAL A 196 -11.29 -10.03 11.75
N LEU A 197 -10.04 -9.57 11.79
CA LEU A 197 -9.23 -9.32 10.60
C LEU A 197 -8.94 -10.61 9.83
N ARG A 198 -8.67 -11.72 10.54
CA ARG A 198 -8.48 -13.03 9.91
C ARG A 198 -9.76 -13.49 9.21
N ALA A 199 -10.90 -13.40 9.90
CA ALA A 199 -12.20 -13.74 9.31
C ALA A 199 -12.53 -12.86 8.10
N ARG A 200 -12.27 -11.54 8.19
CA ARG A 200 -12.50 -10.60 7.09
C ARG A 200 -11.61 -10.89 5.87
N ARG A 201 -10.35 -11.27 6.09
CA ARG A 201 -9.40 -11.66 5.05
C ARG A 201 -9.88 -12.90 4.29
N VAL A 202 -10.35 -13.92 5.01
CA VAL A 202 -10.95 -15.13 4.43
C VAL A 202 -12.21 -14.77 3.64
N ALA A 203 -13.13 -14.03 4.25
CA ALA A 203 -14.39 -13.62 3.62
C ALA A 203 -14.17 -12.81 2.32
N LEU A 204 -13.13 -11.97 2.25
CA LEU A 204 -12.76 -11.25 1.03
C LEU A 204 -12.47 -12.21 -0.13
N VAL A 205 -11.59 -13.17 0.11
CA VAL A 205 -11.12 -14.12 -0.93
C VAL A 205 -12.25 -15.04 -1.37
N GLU A 206 -13.02 -15.58 -0.42
CA GLU A 206 -14.18 -16.42 -0.72
C GLU A 206 -15.28 -15.66 -1.48
N PHE A 207 -15.53 -14.40 -1.09
CA PHE A 207 -16.49 -13.56 -1.81
C PHE A 207 -16.07 -13.34 -3.25
N LEU A 208 -14.79 -12.99 -3.49
CA LEU A 208 -14.29 -12.79 -4.85
C LEU A 208 -14.36 -14.07 -5.66
N GLY A 209 -13.99 -15.24 -5.10
CA GLY A 209 -14.12 -16.53 -5.78
C GLY A 209 -15.54 -16.84 -6.24
N LYS A 210 -16.55 -16.37 -5.51
CA LYS A 210 -17.97 -16.59 -5.86
C LYS A 210 -18.56 -15.48 -6.73
N ALA A 211 -18.04 -14.26 -6.66
CA ALA A 211 -18.67 -13.09 -7.25
C ALA A 211 -18.12 -12.70 -8.62
N VAL A 212 -16.83 -12.93 -8.88
CA VAL A 212 -16.18 -12.43 -10.11
C VAL A 212 -15.85 -13.52 -11.13
N PHE A 213 -15.99 -14.80 -10.78
CA PHE A 213 -15.76 -15.92 -11.68
C PHE A 213 -17.04 -16.34 -12.39
N GLN A 214 -16.92 -16.68 -13.69
CA GLN A 214 -18.01 -17.23 -14.48
C GLN A 214 -18.44 -18.60 -13.92
N ASP A 215 -17.47 -19.46 -13.63
CA ASP A 215 -17.69 -20.70 -12.88
C ASP A 215 -17.43 -20.47 -11.38
N ARG A 216 -18.50 -20.45 -10.61
CA ARG A 216 -18.46 -20.20 -9.14
C ARG A 216 -17.78 -21.33 -8.37
N GLN A 217 -17.85 -22.58 -8.88
CA GLN A 217 -17.19 -23.70 -8.24
C GLN A 217 -15.67 -23.58 -8.43
N HIS A 218 -15.22 -23.35 -9.65
CA HIS A 218 -13.82 -23.09 -9.95
C HIS A 218 -13.27 -21.92 -9.12
N GLY A 219 -14.00 -20.80 -9.06
CA GLY A 219 -13.60 -19.65 -8.27
C GLY A 219 -13.50 -19.96 -6.77
N ALA A 220 -14.42 -20.76 -6.21
CA ALA A 220 -14.36 -21.15 -4.80
C ALA A 220 -13.17 -22.09 -4.49
N GLU A 221 -12.87 -23.05 -5.37
CA GLU A 221 -11.71 -23.94 -5.24
C GLU A 221 -10.40 -23.16 -5.33
N LEU A 222 -10.33 -22.20 -6.25
CA LEU A 222 -9.19 -21.28 -6.38
C LEU A 222 -9.00 -20.44 -5.13
N ALA A 223 -10.07 -19.88 -4.59
CA ALA A 223 -10.06 -19.10 -3.36
C ALA A 223 -9.51 -19.89 -2.17
N ALA A 224 -9.95 -21.14 -2.00
CA ALA A 224 -9.45 -22.04 -0.95
C ALA A 224 -7.96 -22.33 -1.10
N ARG A 225 -7.49 -22.58 -2.32
CA ARG A 225 -6.06 -22.80 -2.62
C ARG A 225 -5.22 -21.55 -2.32
N ILE A 226 -5.68 -20.37 -2.74
CA ILE A 226 -4.98 -19.11 -2.45
C ILE A 226 -4.83 -18.88 -0.95
N LEU A 227 -5.89 -19.13 -0.17
CA LEU A 227 -5.84 -18.98 1.30
C LEU A 227 -4.88 -19.97 1.97
N ALA A 228 -4.80 -21.19 1.47
CA ALA A 228 -3.84 -22.19 1.95
C ALA A 228 -2.39 -21.81 1.64
N ASP A 229 -2.13 -21.24 0.46
CA ASP A 229 -0.80 -20.82 0.01
C ASP A 229 -0.33 -19.48 0.58
N SER A 230 -1.24 -18.70 1.17
CA SER A 230 -0.96 -17.33 1.60
C SER A 230 -1.29 -17.17 3.09
N PRO A 231 -0.38 -17.54 4.01
CA PRO A 231 -0.62 -17.39 5.44
C PRO A 231 -0.87 -15.94 5.83
N MET A 232 -1.60 -15.73 6.93
CA MET A 232 -1.80 -14.40 7.49
C MET A 232 -0.45 -13.81 7.88
N PRO A 233 -0.18 -12.51 7.62
CA PRO A 233 1.01 -11.84 8.15
C PRO A 233 1.13 -11.98 9.67
N GLU A 234 2.34 -12.12 10.20
CA GLU A 234 2.56 -12.37 11.64
C GLU A 234 2.04 -11.24 12.54
N CYS A 235 1.48 -11.63 13.70
CA CYS A 235 0.83 -10.73 14.66
C CYS A 235 1.74 -9.66 15.31
N ALA A 236 3.05 -9.75 15.18
CA ALA A 236 3.96 -8.70 15.67
C ALA A 236 3.66 -7.32 15.05
N GLU A 237 3.13 -7.31 13.85
CA GLU A 237 2.70 -6.11 13.15
C GLU A 237 1.32 -5.59 13.61
N PHE A 238 0.51 -6.44 14.28
CA PHE A 238 -0.80 -6.05 14.84
C PHE A 238 -0.69 -5.25 16.14
N LYS A 239 0.39 -5.36 16.91
CA LYS A 239 0.56 -4.69 18.21
C LYS A 239 0.59 -3.16 18.16
N ARG A 240 0.72 -2.57 16.96
CA ARG A 240 0.68 -1.10 16.77
C ARG A 240 -0.72 -0.52 16.61
N PHE A 241 -1.80 -1.34 16.67
CA PHE A 241 -3.20 -0.86 16.58
C PHE A 241 -3.80 -0.40 17.91
N GLU A 242 -3.11 -0.49 19.03
CA GLU A 242 -3.56 0.16 20.25
C GLU A 242 -3.47 1.69 20.10
N VAL A 243 -4.52 2.27 19.52
CA VAL A 243 -4.80 3.68 19.68
C VAL A 243 -5.10 3.87 21.16
N LYS A 244 -4.19 4.50 21.88
CA LYS A 244 -4.47 4.99 23.21
C LYS A 244 -5.61 6.01 23.10
N CYS A 245 -6.85 5.54 23.28
CA CYS A 245 -7.95 6.42 23.63
C CYS A 245 -7.62 7.00 25.01
N LYS A 246 -7.23 8.29 25.05
CA LYS A 246 -7.33 9.14 26.23
C LYS A 246 -8.53 10.04 26.03
#